data_944b01bc777c85bd2de044d688bc47fa
#
_entry.id   944b01bc777c85bd2de044d688bc47fa
#
_cell.length_a   1.000
_cell.length_b   1.000
_cell.length_c   1.000
_cell.angle_alpha   90.00
_cell.angle_beta   90.00
_cell.angle_gamma   90.00
#
_symmetry.space_group_name_H-M   'P 1'
#
loop_
_entity.id
_entity.type
_entity.pdbx_description
1 polymer ?
#
loop_
_entity_poly.entity_id
_entity_poly.type
_entity_poly.pdbx_seq_one_letter_code
_entity_poly.pdbx_strand_id
1 'polypeptide(L)'
;KDIEQCGNEKEIIESRMTIDDYLDVLNRLHITENQNAYSENYRSPDRLGKAVKRHFTDPSLACSCLELTRDKLINDPKTFGFMFEALVERDLRIYMDYLGGKLYHFRDNVTGLEADSILEFNDGEYAAIEVKLGFGEVKEAKESLMNLYNNMTKKPKFMCVIVGFTDVIAKDPETGIYIVPITALKP
;
A
#
# COMPACT_ATOMS: atom_id res chain seq x y z
N LYS A 1 -9.37 -16.55 7.70
CA LYS A 1 -10.66 -17.18 8.16
C LYS A 1 -10.73 -18.65 7.78
N ASP A 2 -10.19 -19.05 6.61
CA ASP A 2 -10.26 -20.43 6.13
C ASP A 2 -9.27 -21.38 6.83
N ILE A 3 -8.21 -20.83 7.42
CA ILE A 3 -7.21 -21.60 8.19
C ILE A 3 -7.75 -22.00 9.59
N GLU A 4 -8.63 -21.20 10.17
CA GLU A 4 -9.22 -21.49 11.50
C GLU A 4 -10.26 -22.63 11.49
N GLN A 5 -10.68 -23.07 10.31
CA GLN A 5 -11.65 -24.18 10.17
C GLN A 5 -11.00 -25.53 9.88
N CYS A 6 -9.70 -25.59 9.66
CA CYS A 6 -8.96 -26.82 9.33
C CYS A 6 -8.00 -27.22 10.45
N GLY A 7 -8.40 -28.21 11.24
CA GLY A 7 -7.48 -28.96 12.09
C GLY A 7 -7.23 -28.42 13.50
N ASN A 8 -6.35 -29.09 14.24
CA ASN A 8 -5.90 -28.71 15.57
C ASN A 8 -4.77 -27.64 15.47
N GLU A 9 -4.40 -27.01 16.59
CA GLU A 9 -3.38 -25.97 16.64
C GLU A 9 -2.05 -26.37 15.98
N LYS A 10 -1.66 -27.63 16.08
CA LYS A 10 -0.41 -28.14 15.51
C LYS A 10 -0.47 -28.18 13.98
N GLU A 11 -1.58 -28.63 13.41
CA GLU A 11 -1.80 -28.63 11.94
C GLU A 11 -1.87 -27.21 11.38
N ILE A 12 -2.46 -26.28 12.12
CA ILE A 12 -2.50 -24.85 11.74
C ILE A 12 -1.10 -24.25 11.72
N ILE A 13 -0.26 -24.57 12.72
CA ILE A 13 1.13 -24.08 12.79
C ILE A 13 1.95 -24.68 11.65
N GLU A 14 1.86 -25.96 11.38
CA GLU A 14 2.56 -26.63 10.27
C GLU A 14 2.14 -26.05 8.91
N SER A 15 0.84 -25.79 8.71
CA SER A 15 0.33 -25.15 7.50
C SER A 15 0.87 -23.71 7.32
N ARG A 16 0.95 -22.95 8.41
CA ARG A 16 1.52 -21.58 8.36
C ARG A 16 3.00 -21.59 8.00
N MET A 17 3.79 -22.46 8.60
CA MET A 17 5.22 -22.62 8.26
C MET A 17 5.39 -22.96 6.78
N THR A 18 4.57 -23.88 6.24
CA THR A 18 4.62 -24.24 4.82
C THR A 18 4.26 -23.06 3.92
N ILE A 19 3.26 -22.25 4.28
CA ILE A 19 2.88 -21.05 3.53
C ILE A 19 4.00 -20.01 3.55
N ASP A 20 4.61 -19.78 4.71
CA ASP A 20 5.71 -18.83 4.85
C ASP A 20 6.94 -19.27 4.03
N ASP A 21 7.25 -20.57 3.98
CA ASP A 21 8.32 -21.12 3.14
C ASP A 21 8.04 -20.86 1.63
N TYR A 22 6.80 -21.07 1.16
CA TYR A 22 6.43 -20.73 -0.22
C TYR A 22 6.52 -19.25 -0.52
N LEU A 23 6.05 -18.40 0.41
CA LEU A 23 6.13 -16.94 0.27
C LEU A 23 7.59 -16.47 0.23
N ASP A 24 8.46 -17.07 1.02
CA ASP A 24 9.90 -16.77 0.98
C ASP A 24 10.53 -17.15 -0.35
N VAL A 25 10.14 -18.29 -0.93
CA VAL A 25 10.61 -18.67 -2.28
C VAL A 25 10.13 -17.66 -3.32
N LEU A 26 8.85 -17.26 -3.29
CA LEU A 26 8.31 -16.28 -4.24
C LEU A 26 9.00 -14.91 -4.09
N ASN A 27 9.30 -14.51 -2.86
CA ASN A 27 10.03 -13.27 -2.59
C ASN A 27 11.48 -13.33 -3.10
N ARG A 28 12.18 -14.46 -2.90
CA ARG A 28 13.54 -14.67 -3.42
C ARG A 28 13.59 -14.74 -4.96
N LEU A 29 12.51 -15.17 -5.60
CA LEU A 29 12.35 -15.16 -7.04
C LEU A 29 11.90 -13.80 -7.60
N HIS A 30 11.73 -12.79 -6.73
CA HIS A 30 11.23 -11.47 -7.10
C HIS A 30 9.84 -11.51 -7.77
N ILE A 31 9.00 -12.49 -7.43
CA ILE A 31 7.60 -12.54 -7.87
C ILE A 31 6.72 -11.70 -6.94
N THR A 32 7.04 -11.75 -5.64
CA THR A 32 6.39 -10.93 -4.62
C THR A 32 7.40 -10.07 -3.89
N GLU A 33 6.94 -8.97 -3.32
CA GLU A 33 7.71 -8.09 -2.46
C GLU A 33 6.96 -7.81 -1.16
N ASN A 34 7.73 -7.62 -0.10
CA ASN A 34 7.23 -7.26 1.21
C ASN A 34 7.36 -5.74 1.42
N GLN A 35 6.23 -5.09 1.70
CA GLN A 35 6.18 -3.73 2.16
C GLN A 35 6.06 -3.74 3.68
N ASN A 36 7.08 -3.23 4.36
CA ASN A 36 7.12 -3.19 5.81
C ASN A 36 6.14 -2.16 6.37
N ALA A 37 5.70 -2.37 7.61
CA ALA A 37 4.87 -1.38 8.29
C ALA A 37 5.72 -0.18 8.74
N TYR A 38 5.15 1.03 8.58
CA TYR A 38 5.72 2.25 9.13
C TYR A 38 5.54 2.31 10.65
N SER A 39 6.52 2.87 11.34
CA SER A 39 6.43 3.19 12.76
C SER A 39 7.17 4.50 13.03
N GLU A 40 6.51 5.44 13.68
CA GLU A 40 7.12 6.71 14.11
C GLU A 40 8.28 6.49 15.09
N ASN A 41 8.24 5.40 15.84
CA ASN A 41 9.24 5.09 16.84
C ASN A 41 10.19 3.99 16.35
N TYR A 42 11.39 4.38 15.94
CA TYR A 42 12.43 3.45 15.45
C TYR A 42 12.85 2.39 16.48
N ARG A 43 12.64 2.64 17.78
CA ARG A 43 13.03 1.74 18.88
C ARG A 43 11.86 0.91 19.38
N SER A 44 10.66 1.05 18.81
CA SER A 44 9.50 0.28 19.25
C SER A 44 9.64 -1.19 18.83
N PRO A 45 9.47 -2.15 19.77
CA PRO A 45 9.34 -3.56 19.43
C PRO A 45 8.17 -3.84 18.48
N ASP A 46 7.14 -2.99 18.51
CA ASP A 46 5.95 -3.08 17.66
C ASP A 46 6.27 -3.01 16.15
N ARG A 47 7.41 -2.41 15.80
CA ARG A 47 7.88 -2.37 14.41
C ARG A 47 8.20 -3.77 13.86
N LEU A 48 8.76 -4.63 14.72
CA LEU A 48 9.17 -5.99 14.33
C LEU A 48 7.99 -6.98 14.32
N GLY A 49 6.91 -6.66 15.03
CA GLY A 49 5.73 -7.51 15.14
C GLY A 49 4.58 -7.17 14.18
N LYS A 50 4.66 -6.05 13.44
CA LYS A 50 3.62 -5.67 12.49
C LYS A 50 3.68 -6.53 11.23
N ALA A 51 2.50 -6.98 10.78
CA ALA A 51 2.39 -7.75 9.55
C ALA A 51 2.89 -6.94 8.35
N VAL A 52 3.66 -7.60 7.48
CA VAL A 52 4.06 -7.02 6.19
C VAL A 52 2.88 -7.07 5.22
N LYS A 53 2.73 -6.04 4.40
CA LYS A 53 1.83 -6.06 3.25
C LYS A 53 2.60 -6.66 2.07
N ARG A 54 1.97 -7.59 1.36
CA ARG A 54 2.61 -8.30 0.23
C ARG A 54 2.01 -7.85 -1.07
N HIS A 55 2.87 -7.57 -2.04
CA HIS A 55 2.51 -7.18 -3.40
C HIS A 55 3.19 -8.07 -4.41
N PHE A 56 2.63 -8.16 -5.59
CA PHE A 56 3.39 -8.63 -6.74
C PHE A 56 4.41 -7.56 -7.13
N THR A 57 5.63 -7.99 -7.45
CA THR A 57 6.68 -7.08 -7.96
C THR A 57 6.21 -6.37 -9.23
N ASP A 58 5.43 -7.06 -10.07
CA ASP A 58 4.72 -6.47 -11.19
C ASP A 58 3.27 -7.01 -11.22
N PRO A 59 2.24 -6.14 -11.13
CA PRO A 59 0.85 -6.58 -11.16
C PRO A 59 0.44 -7.25 -12.47
N SER A 60 1.20 -7.09 -13.56
CA SER A 60 0.97 -7.80 -14.82
C SER A 60 1.12 -9.32 -14.67
N LEU A 61 1.95 -9.79 -13.73
CA LEU A 61 2.07 -11.21 -13.39
C LEU A 61 0.75 -11.76 -12.85
N ALA A 62 0.14 -11.04 -11.89
CA ALA A 62 -1.16 -11.42 -11.36
C ALA A 62 -2.25 -11.38 -12.44
N CYS A 63 -2.27 -10.32 -13.26
CA CYS A 63 -3.21 -10.22 -14.37
C CYS A 63 -3.07 -11.41 -15.35
N SER A 64 -1.85 -11.81 -15.66
CA SER A 64 -1.57 -12.95 -16.55
C SER A 64 -2.01 -14.28 -15.92
N CYS A 65 -1.65 -14.52 -14.67
CA CYS A 65 -2.00 -15.76 -13.97
C CYS A 65 -3.51 -15.95 -13.78
N LEU A 66 -4.23 -14.85 -13.59
CA LEU A 66 -5.69 -14.83 -13.41
C LEU A 66 -6.44 -14.62 -14.73
N GLU A 67 -5.73 -14.56 -15.84
CA GLU A 67 -6.32 -14.28 -17.18
C GLU A 67 -7.20 -13.02 -17.18
N LEU A 68 -6.77 -11.98 -16.46
CA LEU A 68 -7.50 -10.71 -16.37
C LEU A 68 -7.32 -9.92 -17.65
N THR A 69 -8.40 -9.84 -18.43
CA THR A 69 -8.47 -8.92 -19.55
C THR A 69 -8.94 -7.54 -19.11
N ARG A 70 -8.79 -6.54 -19.98
CA ARG A 70 -9.32 -5.19 -19.75
C ARG A 70 -10.81 -5.20 -19.38
N ASP A 71 -11.60 -5.98 -20.11
CA ASP A 71 -13.05 -6.05 -19.88
C ASP A 71 -13.39 -6.69 -18.54
N LYS A 72 -12.64 -7.74 -18.13
CA LYS A 72 -12.80 -8.34 -16.80
C LYS A 72 -12.49 -7.32 -15.70
N LEU A 73 -11.42 -6.54 -15.82
CA LEU A 73 -11.06 -5.51 -14.84
C LEU A 73 -12.10 -4.39 -14.75
N ILE A 74 -12.60 -3.92 -15.90
CA ILE A 74 -13.65 -2.88 -15.92
C ILE A 74 -14.95 -3.37 -15.25
N ASN A 75 -15.28 -4.66 -15.42
CA ASN A 75 -16.47 -5.26 -14.82
C ASN A 75 -16.27 -5.69 -13.35
N ASP A 76 -15.04 -5.70 -12.85
CA ASP A 76 -14.70 -5.97 -11.44
C ASP A 76 -13.83 -4.83 -10.88
N PRO A 77 -14.43 -3.69 -10.50
CA PRO A 77 -13.70 -2.54 -9.97
C PRO A 77 -12.88 -2.84 -8.71
N LYS A 78 -13.29 -3.84 -7.93
CA LYS A 78 -12.55 -4.25 -6.72
C LYS A 78 -11.21 -4.90 -7.08
N THR A 79 -11.23 -5.88 -7.98
CA THR A 79 -9.98 -6.50 -8.47
C THR A 79 -9.13 -5.48 -9.22
N PHE A 80 -9.75 -4.59 -10.00
CA PHE A 80 -9.03 -3.52 -10.68
C PHE A 80 -8.34 -2.57 -9.67
N GLY A 81 -9.03 -2.19 -8.59
CA GLY A 81 -8.46 -1.38 -7.51
C GLY A 81 -7.21 -2.02 -6.89
N PHE A 82 -7.24 -3.31 -6.60
CA PHE A 82 -6.06 -4.03 -6.08
C PHE A 82 -4.89 -4.06 -7.07
N MET A 83 -5.16 -4.28 -8.36
CA MET A 83 -4.11 -4.26 -9.38
C MET A 83 -3.54 -2.85 -9.58
N PHE A 84 -4.40 -1.84 -9.50
CA PHE A 84 -4.00 -0.45 -9.59
C PHE A 84 -3.15 -0.02 -8.38
N GLU A 85 -3.55 -0.38 -7.18
CA GLU A 85 -2.78 -0.13 -5.95
C GLU A 85 -1.37 -0.77 -6.05
N ALA A 86 -1.30 -2.04 -6.47
CA ALA A 86 -0.02 -2.74 -6.67
C ALA A 86 0.86 -2.04 -7.74
N LEU A 87 0.26 -1.49 -8.81
CA LEU A 87 0.96 -0.72 -9.83
C LEU A 87 1.57 0.56 -9.24
N VAL A 88 0.77 1.31 -8.49
CA VAL A 88 1.22 2.56 -7.84
C VAL A 88 2.35 2.27 -6.86
N GLU A 89 2.22 1.24 -6.04
CA GLU A 89 3.25 0.87 -5.06
C GLU A 89 4.56 0.46 -5.72
N ARG A 90 4.51 -0.30 -6.81
CA ARG A 90 5.70 -0.62 -7.62
C ARG A 90 6.41 0.66 -8.08
N ASP A 91 5.66 1.59 -8.65
CA ASP A 91 6.24 2.83 -9.19
C ASP A 91 6.78 3.72 -8.06
N LEU A 92 6.04 3.88 -6.97
CA LEU A 92 6.51 4.62 -5.80
C LEU A 92 7.78 4.01 -5.19
N ARG A 93 7.92 2.69 -5.16
CA ARG A 93 9.12 2.00 -4.68
C ARG A 93 10.32 2.37 -5.56
N ILE A 94 10.18 2.29 -6.88
CA ILE A 94 11.24 2.65 -7.84
C ILE A 94 11.65 4.11 -7.64
N TYR A 95 10.69 5.02 -7.45
CA TYR A 95 10.99 6.44 -7.23
C TYR A 95 11.67 6.68 -5.88
N MET A 96 11.23 5.99 -4.83
CA MET A 96 11.85 6.11 -3.51
C MET A 96 13.27 5.52 -3.48
N ASP A 97 13.51 4.42 -4.17
CA ASP A 97 14.87 3.85 -4.32
C ASP A 97 15.80 4.84 -5.04
N TYR A 98 15.33 5.49 -6.10
CA TYR A 98 16.10 6.52 -6.80
C TYR A 98 16.40 7.75 -5.91
N LEU A 99 15.44 8.17 -5.09
CA LEU A 99 15.57 9.31 -4.17
C LEU A 99 16.33 8.93 -2.87
N GLY A 100 16.68 7.67 -2.71
CA GLY A 100 17.35 7.14 -1.51
C GLY A 100 16.44 7.04 -0.29
N GLY A 101 15.12 7.13 -0.46
CA GLY A 101 14.13 6.98 0.60
C GLY A 101 13.65 5.54 0.77
N LYS A 102 12.56 5.36 1.51
CA LYS A 102 11.94 4.06 1.77
C LYS A 102 10.43 4.12 1.66
N LEU A 103 9.83 3.03 1.17
CA LEU A 103 8.39 2.84 1.08
C LEU A 103 7.91 1.91 2.18
N TYR A 104 6.84 2.32 2.87
CA TYR A 104 6.15 1.56 3.91
C TYR A 104 4.64 1.62 3.69
N HIS A 105 3.89 0.75 4.38
CA HIS A 105 2.46 0.93 4.61
C HIS A 105 2.21 1.34 6.06
N PHE A 106 1.05 1.91 6.34
CA PHE A 106 0.64 2.19 7.70
C PHE A 106 -0.73 1.60 7.97
N ARG A 107 -0.83 0.81 9.02
CA ARG A 107 -2.10 0.30 9.53
C ARG A 107 -2.04 0.14 11.04
N ASP A 108 -3.01 0.71 11.71
CA ASP A 108 -3.24 0.54 13.13
C ASP A 108 -4.62 -0.12 13.35
N ASN A 109 -4.60 -1.38 13.75
CA ASN A 109 -5.82 -2.16 13.96
C ASN A 109 -6.63 -1.72 15.19
N VAL A 110 -6.04 -0.94 16.10
CA VAL A 110 -6.71 -0.44 17.32
C VAL A 110 -7.51 0.81 17.00
N THR A 111 -6.92 1.74 16.29
CA THR A 111 -7.54 3.03 15.93
C THR A 111 -8.27 2.99 14.60
N GLY A 112 -8.01 1.97 13.77
CA GLY A 112 -8.51 1.87 12.40
C GLY A 112 -7.84 2.84 11.42
N LEU A 113 -6.76 3.49 11.83
CA LEU A 113 -5.99 4.38 10.96
C LEU A 113 -5.21 3.58 9.93
N GLU A 114 -5.25 4.02 8.69
CA GLU A 114 -4.59 3.37 7.56
C GLU A 114 -4.03 4.41 6.58
N ALA A 115 -2.93 4.07 5.92
CA ALA A 115 -2.45 4.73 4.70
C ALA A 115 -1.85 3.66 3.80
N ASP A 116 -2.20 3.69 2.52
CA ASP A 116 -1.73 2.71 1.53
C ASP A 116 -0.21 2.73 1.43
N SER A 117 0.37 3.93 1.40
CA SER A 117 1.81 4.10 1.35
C SER A 117 2.30 5.26 2.21
N ILE A 118 3.43 5.05 2.88
CA ILE A 118 4.23 6.07 3.57
C ILE A 118 5.58 6.15 2.88
N LEU A 119 5.91 7.33 2.36
CA LEU A 119 7.18 7.64 1.74
C LEU A 119 8.09 8.29 2.79
N GLU A 120 9.07 7.57 3.32
CA GLU A 120 10.05 8.11 4.26
C GLU A 120 11.29 8.59 3.51
N PHE A 121 11.62 9.86 3.65
CA PHE A 121 12.79 10.49 3.01
C PHE A 121 14.03 10.36 3.88
N ASN A 122 15.21 10.59 3.29
CA ASN A 122 16.51 10.50 3.99
C ASN A 122 16.68 11.48 5.15
N ASP A 123 15.94 12.60 5.13
CA ASP A 123 15.91 13.59 6.21
C ASP A 123 15.01 13.17 7.39
N GLY A 124 14.39 12.00 7.29
CA GLY A 124 13.45 11.48 8.26
C GLY A 124 12.05 12.11 8.16
N GLU A 125 11.81 13.03 7.22
CA GLU A 125 10.47 13.50 6.88
C GLU A 125 9.72 12.39 6.13
N TYR A 126 8.39 12.47 6.12
CA TYR A 126 7.60 11.49 5.38
C TYR A 126 6.37 12.12 4.71
N ALA A 127 5.85 11.44 3.70
CA ALA A 127 4.56 11.73 3.09
C ALA A 127 3.61 10.55 3.26
N ALA A 128 2.30 10.85 3.34
CA ALA A 128 1.25 9.83 3.41
C ALA A 128 0.43 9.84 2.12
N ILE A 129 0.23 8.66 1.56
CA ILE A 129 -0.39 8.46 0.25
C ILE A 129 -1.58 7.52 0.39
N GLU A 130 -2.69 7.90 -0.23
CA GLU A 130 -3.85 7.05 -0.52
C GLU A 130 -3.95 6.81 -2.03
N VAL A 131 -4.38 5.63 -2.41
CA VAL A 131 -4.53 5.23 -3.81
C VAL A 131 -5.99 4.93 -4.09
N LYS A 132 -6.57 5.58 -5.09
CA LYS A 132 -7.97 5.38 -5.48
C LYS A 132 -8.08 5.22 -6.98
N LEU A 133 -8.87 4.24 -7.40
CA LEU A 133 -9.05 4.00 -8.83
C LEU A 133 -9.87 5.12 -9.48
N GLY A 134 -10.94 5.56 -8.82
CA GLY A 134 -11.89 6.54 -9.32
C GLY A 134 -11.85 7.88 -8.59
N PHE A 135 -12.14 8.97 -9.29
CA PHE A 135 -12.20 10.30 -8.69
C PHE A 135 -13.31 10.43 -7.63
N GLY A 136 -14.37 9.64 -7.73
CA GLY A 136 -15.48 9.63 -6.76
C GLY A 136 -15.07 9.23 -5.34
N GLU A 137 -13.97 8.51 -5.18
CA GLU A 137 -13.45 8.02 -3.90
C GLU A 137 -12.47 9.02 -3.21
N VAL A 138 -12.13 10.12 -3.90
CA VAL A 138 -11.15 11.12 -3.41
C VAL A 138 -11.60 11.77 -2.11
N LYS A 139 -12.91 11.98 -1.93
CA LYS A 139 -13.44 12.58 -0.70
C LYS A 139 -13.13 11.70 0.52
N GLU A 140 -13.42 10.42 0.42
CA GLU A 140 -13.16 9.44 1.47
C GLU A 140 -11.65 9.31 1.76
N ALA A 141 -10.84 9.26 0.71
CA ALA A 141 -9.38 9.25 0.84
C ALA A 141 -8.83 10.48 1.58
N LYS A 142 -9.37 11.68 1.30
CA LYS A 142 -9.00 12.90 2.02
C LYS A 142 -9.39 12.83 3.50
N GLU A 143 -10.58 12.31 3.81
CA GLU A 143 -11.04 12.14 5.19
C GLU A 143 -10.13 11.16 5.95
N SER A 144 -9.73 10.04 5.32
CA SER A 144 -8.77 9.07 5.87
C SER A 144 -7.42 9.72 6.17
N LEU A 145 -6.83 10.42 5.20
CA LEU A 145 -5.54 11.11 5.37
C LEU A 145 -5.61 12.21 6.44
N MET A 146 -6.69 12.97 6.54
CA MET A 146 -6.87 13.98 7.59
C MET A 146 -7.01 13.35 8.96
N ASN A 147 -7.71 12.22 9.06
CA ASN A 147 -7.79 11.46 10.30
C ASN A 147 -6.41 10.96 10.73
N LEU A 148 -5.64 10.40 9.80
CA LEU A 148 -4.25 10.01 10.04
C LEU A 148 -3.41 11.22 10.48
N TYR A 149 -3.49 12.34 9.75
CA TYR A 149 -2.77 13.57 10.11
C TYR A 149 -3.05 14.00 11.54
N ASN A 150 -4.32 14.00 11.97
CA ASN A 150 -4.69 14.46 13.31
C ASN A 150 -4.14 13.56 14.41
N ASN A 151 -3.99 12.27 14.16
CA ASN A 151 -3.62 11.27 15.16
C ASN A 151 -2.12 10.93 15.20
N MET A 152 -1.37 11.18 14.11
CA MET A 152 0.08 10.96 14.10
C MET A 152 0.81 12.01 14.95
N THR A 153 1.82 11.56 15.70
CA THR A 153 2.68 12.44 16.53
C THR A 153 3.50 13.37 15.64
N LYS A 154 4.24 12.80 14.69
CA LYS A 154 4.94 13.55 13.66
C LYS A 154 4.01 13.73 12.46
N LYS A 155 3.83 14.98 12.03
CA LYS A 155 2.95 15.26 10.90
C LYS A 155 3.68 14.95 9.57
N PRO A 156 2.97 14.41 8.56
CA PRO A 156 3.55 14.23 7.24
C PRO A 156 3.91 15.59 6.61
N LYS A 157 5.00 15.62 5.86
CA LYS A 157 5.46 16.78 5.09
C LYS A 157 4.45 17.22 4.03
N PHE A 158 3.80 16.23 3.41
CA PHE A 158 2.64 16.42 2.55
C PHE A 158 1.79 15.14 2.53
N MET A 159 0.57 15.29 2.04
CA MET A 159 -0.36 14.19 1.81
C MET A 159 -0.85 14.21 0.38
N CYS A 160 -1.07 13.04 -0.22
CA CYS A 160 -1.47 12.92 -1.61
C CYS A 160 -2.46 11.78 -1.80
N VAL A 161 -3.44 12.00 -2.67
CA VAL A 161 -4.31 10.96 -3.23
C VAL A 161 -3.87 10.72 -4.68
N ILE A 162 -3.39 9.51 -4.98
CA ILE A 162 -3.07 9.09 -6.34
C ILE A 162 -4.30 8.46 -6.96
N VAL A 163 -4.71 8.96 -8.12
CA VAL A 163 -5.97 8.57 -8.76
C VAL A 163 -5.72 7.96 -10.13
N GLY A 164 -6.41 6.84 -10.43
CA GLY A 164 -6.28 6.14 -11.72
C GLY A 164 -7.00 6.85 -12.86
N PHE A 165 -8.26 7.19 -12.65
CA PHE A 165 -9.13 7.76 -13.69
C PHE A 165 -9.34 9.26 -13.48
N THR A 166 -8.29 10.04 -13.66
CA THR A 166 -8.36 11.50 -13.71
C THR A 166 -7.16 12.04 -14.48
N ASP A 167 -7.33 13.20 -15.09
CA ASP A 167 -6.24 14.00 -15.67
C ASP A 167 -5.99 15.29 -14.86
N VAL A 168 -6.68 15.44 -13.72
CA VAL A 168 -6.62 16.65 -12.91
C VAL A 168 -5.51 16.54 -11.88
N ILE A 169 -4.60 17.52 -11.91
CA ILE A 169 -3.65 17.78 -10.82
C ILE A 169 -4.22 18.94 -10.01
N ALA A 170 -4.49 18.71 -8.74
CA ALA A 170 -5.05 19.73 -7.86
C ALA A 170 -4.41 19.67 -6.46
N LYS A 171 -4.51 20.78 -5.75
CA LYS A 171 -4.27 20.85 -4.33
C LYS A 171 -5.56 21.33 -3.68
N ASP A 172 -6.08 20.52 -2.76
CA ASP A 172 -7.28 20.88 -2.02
C ASP A 172 -7.00 22.10 -1.14
N PRO A 173 -7.77 23.19 -1.28
CA PRO A 173 -7.49 24.43 -0.56
C PRO A 173 -7.78 24.36 0.94
N GLU A 174 -8.64 23.45 1.38
CA GLU A 174 -9.03 23.31 2.79
C GLU A 174 -8.07 22.42 3.56
N THR A 175 -7.69 21.28 2.95
CA THR A 175 -6.86 20.26 3.60
C THR A 175 -5.39 20.32 3.21
N GLY A 176 -5.06 20.98 2.10
CA GLY A 176 -3.72 21.02 1.53
C GLY A 176 -3.28 19.70 0.88
N ILE A 177 -4.16 18.70 0.78
CA ILE A 177 -3.89 17.41 0.18
C ILE A 177 -3.78 17.55 -1.34
N TYR A 178 -2.74 16.93 -1.92
CA TYR A 178 -2.57 16.86 -3.36
C TYR A 178 -3.42 15.74 -3.95
N ILE A 179 -4.02 15.98 -5.11
CA ILE A 179 -4.73 15.00 -5.91
C ILE A 179 -3.96 14.90 -7.22
N VAL A 180 -3.43 13.73 -7.52
CA VAL A 180 -2.49 13.55 -8.62
C VAL A 180 -2.88 12.30 -9.44
N PRO A 181 -3.03 12.41 -10.76
CA PRO A 181 -3.18 11.23 -11.60
C PRO A 181 -1.88 10.42 -11.63
N ILE A 182 -1.99 9.09 -11.71
CA ILE A 182 -0.81 8.22 -11.84
C ILE A 182 0.07 8.63 -13.03
N THR A 183 -0.53 9.10 -14.11
CA THR A 183 0.17 9.52 -15.34
C THR A 183 1.06 10.75 -15.15
N ALA A 184 0.90 11.49 -14.06
CA ALA A 184 1.72 12.64 -13.73
C ALA A 184 2.94 12.30 -12.86
N LEU A 185 3.01 11.08 -12.34
CA LEU A 185 4.15 10.61 -11.55
C LEU A 185 5.34 10.37 -12.48
N LYS A 186 6.50 10.86 -12.06
CA LYS A 186 7.77 10.66 -12.75
C LYS A 186 8.88 10.51 -11.71
N PRO A 187 9.95 9.76 -12.03
CA PRO A 187 11.13 9.68 -11.19
C PRO A 187 11.84 11.02 -11.05
#